data_c9a32df85d790accb9229e1d594bca98
#
_entry.id   c9a32df85d790accb9229e1d594bca98
#
_cell.length_a   1.000
_cell.length_b   1.000
_cell.length_c   1.000
_cell.angle_alpha   90.00
_cell.angle_beta   90.00
_cell.angle_gamma   90.00
#
_symmetry.space_group_name_H-M   'P 1'
#
loop_
_entity.id
_entity.type
_entity.pdbx_description
1 polymer ?
#
loop_
_entity_poly.entity_id
_entity_poly.type
_entity_poly.pdbx_seq_one_letter_code
_entity_poly.pdbx_strand_id
1 'polypeptide(L)'
;MTPSGAPEVALTLVIPLRAKAGMSLPDFYQYCLNAHVTLPPRFPGISSIWLHVVSFDHQRWPRLPGVSPRPEPQDEFHGVPEATFPTMADLELFQSYAHVQMVDGINFLGEVITYASVGDHSATMVDKLDDAAPDGHDDLVRHLLFLRRRADVPAGELRRFVTETLEPAWGGSAEVLKLRRHLFEPLEATLDHPGVVLYKPPELQYQAAVEVVVADEDALARFAASPAFTGTADGLAAHCEGVHAARVDRCITTKDRGAITLAGVRGVAVADLIRRLEADSQRDEAVSALFLPELAGSAASAGGPTR
;
A
#
# COMPACT_ATOMS: atom_id res chain seq x y z
N MET A 1 14.47 4.24 -22.49
CA MET A 1 13.96 5.62 -22.40
C MET A 1 12.98 5.62 -21.24
N THR A 2 13.35 6.17 -20.12
CA THR A 2 12.45 6.39 -18.96
C THR A 2 11.35 7.37 -19.37
N PRO A 3 10.07 7.11 -19.07
CA PRO A 3 9.02 8.12 -19.32
C PRO A 3 9.33 9.34 -18.45
N SER A 4 9.59 10.45 -19.11
CA SER A 4 9.76 11.76 -18.50
C SER A 4 8.45 12.19 -17.84
N GLY A 5 8.41 12.39 -16.52
CA GLY A 5 7.41 13.21 -15.87
C GLY A 5 6.81 12.75 -14.54
N ALA A 6 7.12 11.55 -14.02
CA ALA A 6 6.72 11.23 -12.65
C ALA A 6 7.65 11.97 -11.66
N PRO A 7 7.12 12.62 -10.61
CA PRO A 7 7.98 13.22 -9.59
C PRO A 7 8.83 12.13 -8.95
N GLU A 8 10.12 12.43 -8.74
CA GLU A 8 11.03 11.55 -8.04
C GLU A 8 10.49 11.35 -6.60
N VAL A 9 10.22 10.11 -6.20
CA VAL A 9 9.71 9.79 -4.87
C VAL A 9 10.92 9.58 -3.97
N ALA A 10 11.09 10.44 -2.98
CA ALA A 10 12.20 10.31 -2.03
C ALA A 10 11.97 9.19 -1.02
N LEU A 11 10.71 8.93 -0.66
CA LEU A 11 10.34 7.93 0.33
C LEU A 11 8.95 7.36 0.06
N THR A 12 8.82 6.05 0.26
CA THR A 12 7.54 5.34 0.34
C THR A 12 7.43 4.68 1.71
N LEU A 13 6.30 4.86 2.38
CA LEU A 13 5.95 4.09 3.57
C LEU A 13 4.96 3.00 3.19
N VAL A 14 5.21 1.78 3.63
CA VAL A 14 4.31 0.62 3.53
C VAL A 14 3.95 0.19 4.93
N ILE A 15 2.66 0.21 5.27
CA ILE A 15 2.22 0.20 6.66
C ILE A 15 1.21 -0.92 6.92
N PRO A 16 1.65 -2.17 7.22
CA PRO A 16 0.74 -3.21 7.69
C PRO A 16 -0.03 -2.79 8.95
N LEU A 17 -1.35 -2.92 8.89
CA LEU A 17 -2.29 -2.58 9.96
C LEU A 17 -3.01 -3.82 10.45
N ARG A 18 -3.04 -4.05 11.76
CA ARG A 18 -3.80 -5.11 12.40
C ARG A 18 -4.91 -4.54 13.28
N ALA A 19 -6.08 -5.17 13.21
CA ALA A 19 -7.22 -4.81 14.04
C ALA A 19 -6.92 -4.93 15.53
N LYS A 20 -7.52 -4.06 16.32
CA LYS A 20 -7.46 -4.09 17.79
C LYS A 20 -8.03 -5.40 18.32
N ALA A 21 -7.41 -5.94 19.36
CA ALA A 21 -7.89 -7.15 20.01
C ALA A 21 -9.35 -7.01 20.45
N GLY A 22 -10.16 -8.01 20.08
CA GLY A 22 -11.60 -8.04 20.36
C GLY A 22 -12.48 -7.25 19.39
N MET A 23 -11.91 -6.50 18.44
CA MET A 23 -12.66 -5.86 17.37
C MET A 23 -12.98 -6.87 16.26
N SER A 24 -14.21 -6.87 15.75
CA SER A 24 -14.54 -7.67 14.57
C SER A 24 -13.89 -7.09 13.32
N LEU A 25 -13.52 -7.96 12.35
CA LEU A 25 -12.98 -7.47 11.07
C LEU A 25 -13.97 -6.59 10.30
N PRO A 26 -15.29 -6.87 10.25
CA PRO A 26 -16.25 -5.94 9.68
C PRO A 26 -16.20 -4.54 10.31
N ASP A 27 -16.14 -4.43 11.65
CA ASP A 27 -16.05 -3.13 12.31
C ASP A 27 -14.71 -2.42 12.02
N PHE A 28 -13.61 -3.19 12.00
CA PHE A 28 -12.30 -2.67 11.59
C PHE A 28 -12.36 -2.06 10.19
N TYR A 29 -12.86 -2.81 9.20
CA TYR A 29 -12.97 -2.32 7.83
C TYR A 29 -13.93 -1.15 7.73
N GLN A 30 -15.09 -1.22 8.40
CA GLN A 30 -16.07 -0.13 8.42
C GLN A 30 -15.42 1.18 8.90
N TYR A 31 -14.68 1.13 10.02
CA TYR A 31 -14.02 2.32 10.58
C TYR A 31 -12.85 2.77 9.71
N CYS A 32 -11.96 1.85 9.33
CA CYS A 32 -10.78 2.15 8.53
C CYS A 32 -11.16 2.81 7.20
N LEU A 33 -12.14 2.25 6.47
CA LEU A 33 -12.51 2.68 5.12
C LEU A 33 -13.41 3.92 5.08
N ASN A 34 -14.07 4.29 6.18
CA ASN A 34 -15.04 5.38 6.14
C ASN A 34 -14.72 6.55 7.08
N ALA A 35 -13.97 6.30 8.14
CA ALA A 35 -13.55 7.33 9.08
C ALA A 35 -12.05 7.63 8.93
N HIS A 36 -11.20 6.66 9.30
CA HIS A 36 -9.76 6.85 9.36
C HIS A 36 -9.13 7.23 8.01
N VAL A 37 -9.54 6.57 6.94
CA VAL A 37 -8.99 6.78 5.59
C VAL A 37 -9.12 8.22 5.08
N THR A 38 -10.02 9.01 5.65
CA THR A 38 -10.24 10.41 5.25
C THR A 38 -9.27 11.39 5.92
N LEU A 39 -8.53 10.97 6.93
CA LEU A 39 -7.60 11.84 7.67
C LEU A 39 -6.27 12.02 6.94
N PRO A 40 -5.49 10.96 6.62
CA PRO A 40 -4.16 11.08 6.03
C PRO A 40 -4.10 11.91 4.74
N PRO A 41 -5.09 11.81 3.80
CA PRO A 41 -5.05 12.60 2.57
C PRO A 41 -5.05 14.11 2.79
N ARG A 42 -5.56 14.58 3.95
CA ARG A 42 -5.61 16.00 4.33
C ARG A 42 -4.31 16.49 4.92
N PHE A 43 -3.41 15.59 5.32
CA PHE A 43 -2.13 16.01 5.86
C PHE A 43 -1.21 16.51 4.74
N PRO A 44 -0.47 17.59 4.97
CA PRO A 44 0.50 18.07 3.99
C PRO A 44 1.67 17.09 3.84
N GLY A 45 2.45 17.25 2.78
CA GLY A 45 3.63 16.47 2.49
C GLY A 45 3.37 15.15 1.75
N ILE A 46 2.21 14.52 1.90
CA ILE A 46 1.89 13.29 1.19
C ILE A 46 1.53 13.58 -0.27
N SER A 47 2.19 12.90 -1.22
CA SER A 47 1.87 12.97 -2.64
C SER A 47 0.76 12.01 -3.04
N SER A 48 0.91 10.72 -2.67
CA SER A 48 -0.11 9.72 -3.01
C SER A 48 -0.32 8.76 -1.85
N ILE A 49 -1.55 8.25 -1.72
CA ILE A 49 -1.92 7.22 -0.75
C ILE A 49 -2.80 6.18 -1.43
N TRP A 50 -2.36 4.93 -1.34
CA TRP A 50 -3.16 3.76 -1.66
C TRP A 50 -3.45 2.99 -0.37
N LEU A 51 -4.64 2.45 -0.24
CA LEU A 51 -5.01 1.52 0.82
C LEU A 51 -5.33 0.17 0.20
N HIS A 52 -4.52 -0.83 0.51
CA HIS A 52 -4.78 -2.21 0.18
C HIS A 52 -5.53 -2.87 1.34
N VAL A 53 -6.76 -3.29 1.10
CA VAL A 53 -7.49 -4.19 2.00
C VAL A 53 -7.03 -5.60 1.69
N VAL A 54 -6.50 -6.29 2.67
CA VAL A 54 -5.80 -7.56 2.44
C VAL A 54 -6.36 -8.70 3.30
N SER A 55 -6.23 -9.92 2.78
CA SER A 55 -6.55 -11.15 3.49
C SER A 55 -5.53 -12.25 3.22
N PHE A 56 -5.43 -13.22 4.15
CA PHE A 56 -4.61 -14.42 4.01
C PHE A 56 -5.46 -15.70 3.88
N ASP A 57 -6.77 -15.58 3.85
CA ASP A 57 -7.68 -16.74 3.90
C ASP A 57 -7.79 -17.48 2.57
N HIS A 58 -7.57 -16.78 1.45
CA HIS A 58 -7.70 -17.32 0.09
C HIS A 58 -6.35 -17.42 -0.59
N GLN A 59 -5.41 -18.18 0.01
CA GLN A 59 -4.07 -18.33 -0.53
C GLN A 59 -4.07 -19.15 -1.84
N ARG A 60 -4.15 -18.46 -2.95
CA ARG A 60 -3.92 -19.02 -4.29
C ARG A 60 -2.50 -18.80 -4.80
N TRP A 61 -1.69 -18.06 -4.04
CA TRP A 61 -0.27 -17.91 -4.36
C TRP A 61 0.44 -19.26 -4.25
N PRO A 62 1.32 -19.60 -5.21
CA PRO A 62 2.03 -20.89 -5.20
C PRO A 62 2.85 -21.08 -3.91
N ARG A 63 2.72 -22.27 -3.31
CA ARG A 63 3.50 -22.62 -2.12
C ARG A 63 4.92 -22.98 -2.50
N LEU A 64 5.87 -22.50 -1.74
CA LEU A 64 7.28 -22.82 -1.89
C LEU A 64 7.69 -23.81 -0.80
N PRO A 65 8.40 -24.91 -1.13
CA PRO A 65 8.86 -25.87 -0.12
C PRO A 65 9.76 -25.22 0.93
N GLY A 66 9.48 -25.46 2.21
CA GLY A 66 10.28 -24.93 3.32
C GLY A 66 10.14 -23.42 3.60
N VAL A 67 9.22 -22.75 2.92
CA VAL A 67 8.94 -21.31 3.10
C VAL A 67 7.55 -21.13 3.69
N SER A 68 7.43 -20.33 4.76
CA SER A 68 6.12 -19.99 5.33
C SER A 68 5.30 -19.17 4.33
N PRO A 69 4.07 -19.60 3.95
CA PRO A 69 3.26 -18.88 2.97
C PRO A 69 2.43 -17.74 3.57
N ARG A 70 2.27 -17.69 4.90
CA ARG A 70 1.49 -16.69 5.63
C ARG A 70 2.09 -16.42 7.00
N PRO A 71 1.86 -15.26 7.60
CA PRO A 71 2.24 -15.02 9.00
C PRO A 71 1.46 -15.94 9.94
N GLU A 72 1.92 -16.04 11.17
CA GLU A 72 1.13 -16.66 12.22
C GLU A 72 -0.16 -15.85 12.45
N PRO A 73 -1.28 -16.47 12.87
CA PRO A 73 -2.58 -15.77 12.97
C PRO A 73 -2.55 -14.49 13.80
N GLN A 74 -1.72 -14.44 14.86
CA GLN A 74 -1.57 -13.25 15.71
C GLN A 74 -0.76 -12.12 15.05
N ASP A 75 -0.04 -12.42 13.96
CA ASP A 75 0.79 -11.47 13.19
C ASP A 75 0.14 -11.08 11.86
N GLU A 76 -1.04 -11.60 11.54
CA GLU A 76 -1.77 -11.24 10.34
C GLU A 76 -2.24 -9.78 10.41
N PHE A 77 -2.15 -9.11 9.27
CA PHE A 77 -2.62 -7.75 9.09
C PHE A 77 -3.77 -7.71 8.08
N HIS A 78 -4.57 -6.66 8.13
CA HIS A 78 -5.85 -6.59 7.41
C HIS A 78 -5.91 -5.40 6.44
N GLY A 79 -5.02 -4.45 6.58
CA GLY A 79 -4.88 -3.31 5.70
C GLY A 79 -3.42 -2.94 5.53
N VAL A 80 -3.06 -2.42 4.35
CA VAL A 80 -1.71 -1.95 4.05
C VAL A 80 -1.82 -0.60 3.33
N PRO A 81 -1.84 0.52 4.05
CA PRO A 81 -1.58 1.81 3.44
C PRO A 81 -0.19 1.87 2.83
N GLU A 82 -0.11 2.46 1.65
CA GLU A 82 1.12 2.88 1.01
C GLU A 82 1.07 4.38 0.80
N ALA A 83 2.04 5.13 1.34
CA ALA A 83 2.11 6.58 1.23
C ALA A 83 3.45 7.02 0.63
N THR A 84 3.42 7.95 -0.32
CA THR A 84 4.62 8.46 -0.98
C THR A 84 4.88 9.93 -0.64
N PHE A 85 6.16 10.25 -0.50
CA PHE A 85 6.65 11.58 -0.15
C PHE A 85 7.70 12.03 -1.18
N PRO A 86 7.51 13.19 -1.85
CA PRO A 86 8.46 13.70 -2.83
C PRO A 86 9.82 14.06 -2.23
N THR A 87 9.84 14.55 -0.98
CA THR A 87 11.07 14.94 -0.28
C THR A 87 11.06 14.51 1.18
N MET A 88 12.22 14.49 1.82
CA MET A 88 12.32 14.27 3.27
C MET A 88 11.65 15.37 4.08
N ALA A 89 11.66 16.63 3.59
CA ALA A 89 10.94 17.72 4.22
C ALA A 89 9.42 17.52 4.20
N ASP A 90 8.89 16.88 3.13
CA ASP A 90 7.47 16.50 3.06
C ASP A 90 7.12 15.42 4.10
N LEU A 91 8.02 14.47 4.35
CA LEU A 91 7.85 13.51 5.44
C LEU A 91 7.86 14.19 6.81
N GLU A 92 8.81 15.08 7.06
CA GLU A 92 8.87 15.83 8.33
C GLU A 92 7.60 16.66 8.57
N LEU A 93 7.10 17.28 7.49
CA LEU A 93 5.84 18.03 7.55
C LEU A 93 4.66 17.10 7.90
N PHE A 94 4.54 15.93 7.25
CA PHE A 94 3.54 14.91 7.59
C PHE A 94 3.67 14.44 9.04
N GLN A 95 4.89 14.16 9.50
CA GLN A 95 5.15 13.68 10.86
C GLN A 95 4.66 14.67 11.94
N SER A 96 4.63 15.97 11.64
CA SER A 96 4.09 16.97 12.55
C SER A 96 2.58 16.80 12.83
N TYR A 97 1.87 16.09 11.94
CA TYR A 97 0.44 15.75 12.06
C TYR A 97 0.19 14.29 12.49
N ALA A 98 1.23 13.45 12.58
CA ALA A 98 1.10 12.02 12.85
C ALA A 98 0.40 11.72 14.20
N HIS A 99 0.51 12.63 15.17
CA HIS A 99 -0.18 12.53 16.46
C HIS A 99 -1.72 12.47 16.28
N VAL A 100 -2.29 13.23 15.34
CA VAL A 100 -3.75 13.23 15.06
C VAL A 100 -4.16 11.86 14.54
N GLN A 101 -3.37 11.29 13.62
CA GLN A 101 -3.63 9.98 13.06
C GLN A 101 -3.51 8.88 14.13
N MET A 102 -2.54 9.00 15.05
CA MET A 102 -2.36 8.03 16.13
C MET A 102 -3.51 8.09 17.15
N VAL A 103 -3.95 9.29 17.54
CA VAL A 103 -5.12 9.45 18.44
C VAL A 103 -6.38 8.81 17.86
N ASP A 104 -6.58 8.89 16.56
CA ASP A 104 -7.68 8.18 15.90
C ASP A 104 -7.38 6.67 15.78
N GLY A 105 -6.14 6.31 15.47
CA GLY A 105 -5.68 4.93 15.28
C GLY A 105 -5.93 4.03 16.49
N ILE A 106 -5.74 4.52 17.71
CA ILE A 106 -5.95 3.72 18.94
C ILE A 106 -7.39 3.22 19.12
N ASN A 107 -8.36 3.79 18.38
CA ASN A 107 -9.75 3.33 18.45
C ASN A 107 -9.91 1.95 17.81
N PHE A 108 -9.13 1.61 16.77
CA PHE A 108 -9.35 0.42 15.97
C PHE A 108 -8.09 -0.40 15.65
N LEU A 109 -6.88 0.16 15.87
CA LEU A 109 -5.61 -0.50 15.59
C LEU A 109 -5.04 -1.17 16.86
N GLY A 110 -4.56 -2.40 16.71
CA GLY A 110 -3.75 -3.11 17.68
C GLY A 110 -2.27 -3.15 17.31
N GLU A 111 -1.97 -2.96 16.00
CA GLU A 111 -0.61 -2.92 15.49
C GLU A 111 -0.52 -2.04 14.25
N VAL A 112 0.55 -1.27 14.16
CA VAL A 112 0.93 -0.41 13.02
C VAL A 112 2.44 -0.55 12.83
N ILE A 113 2.86 -1.27 11.80
CA ILE A 113 4.28 -1.42 11.49
C ILE A 113 4.62 -0.59 10.26
N THR A 114 5.49 0.41 10.41
CA THR A 114 5.80 1.35 9.35
C THR A 114 7.15 1.01 8.71
N TYR A 115 7.10 0.35 7.54
CA TYR A 115 8.30 0.09 6.75
C TYR A 115 8.58 1.26 5.81
N ALA A 116 9.83 1.70 5.80
CA ALA A 116 10.32 2.76 4.92
C ALA A 116 11.11 2.18 3.75
N SER A 117 10.90 2.75 2.57
CA SER A 117 11.63 2.42 1.34
C SER A 117 12.12 3.72 0.72
N VAL A 118 13.45 3.93 0.69
CA VAL A 118 14.06 5.21 0.33
C VAL A 118 14.50 5.21 -1.13
N GLY A 119 14.21 6.29 -1.85
CA GLY A 119 14.63 6.49 -3.23
C GLY A 119 14.15 5.36 -4.16
N ASP A 120 15.07 4.80 -4.93
CA ASP A 120 14.83 3.72 -5.89
C ASP A 120 14.57 2.35 -5.25
N HIS A 121 14.64 2.23 -3.93
CA HIS A 121 14.20 1.03 -3.20
C HIS A 121 12.70 0.77 -3.37
N SER A 122 11.89 1.80 -3.68
CA SER A 122 10.50 1.65 -4.12
C SER A 122 10.42 1.97 -5.61
N ALA A 123 10.11 0.97 -6.44
CA ALA A 123 10.07 1.15 -7.89
C ALA A 123 8.99 0.28 -8.54
N THR A 124 8.34 0.84 -9.56
CA THR A 124 7.43 0.12 -10.45
C THR A 124 8.20 -0.33 -11.69
N MET A 125 8.37 -1.64 -11.85
CA MET A 125 9.15 -2.26 -12.93
C MET A 125 8.31 -2.49 -14.17
N VAL A 126 7.04 -2.83 -13.97
CA VAL A 126 6.05 -3.05 -15.02
C VAL A 126 4.76 -2.37 -14.60
N ASP A 127 4.16 -1.59 -15.48
CA ASP A 127 2.80 -1.10 -15.35
C ASP A 127 2.17 -1.07 -16.75
N LYS A 128 1.25 -2.01 -16.96
CA LYS A 128 0.45 -2.15 -18.19
C LYS A 128 -1.01 -1.80 -17.92
N LEU A 129 -1.28 -1.30 -16.71
CA LEU A 129 -2.61 -0.86 -16.33
C LEU A 129 -2.86 0.54 -16.89
N ASP A 130 -4.14 0.84 -17.13
CA ASP A 130 -4.53 2.20 -17.46
C ASP A 130 -4.18 3.16 -16.31
N ASP A 131 -3.87 4.41 -16.65
CA ASP A 131 -3.40 5.47 -15.74
C ASP A 131 -4.43 5.83 -14.64
N ALA A 132 -5.60 5.20 -14.64
CA ALA A 132 -6.62 5.43 -13.65
C ALA A 132 -6.19 4.90 -12.27
N ALA A 133 -6.21 5.78 -11.28
CA ALA A 133 -5.93 5.40 -9.90
C ALA A 133 -6.94 4.34 -9.42
N PRO A 134 -6.50 3.23 -8.80
CA PRO A 134 -7.40 2.19 -8.30
C PRO A 134 -8.44 2.77 -7.35
N ASP A 135 -9.70 2.40 -7.55
CA ASP A 135 -10.84 2.87 -6.75
C ASP A 135 -11.54 1.75 -5.95
N GLY A 136 -10.95 0.57 -5.97
CA GLY A 136 -11.44 -0.61 -5.27
C GLY A 136 -12.47 -1.44 -6.04
N HIS A 137 -12.65 -1.20 -7.33
CA HIS A 137 -13.65 -1.85 -8.17
C HIS A 137 -13.09 -2.51 -9.44
N ASP A 138 -11.77 -2.67 -9.53
CA ASP A 138 -11.21 -3.46 -10.63
C ASP A 138 -11.34 -4.97 -10.33
N ASP A 139 -11.47 -5.77 -11.40
CA ASP A 139 -11.58 -7.24 -11.32
C ASP A 139 -10.20 -7.92 -11.34
N LEU A 140 -9.12 -7.16 -11.12
CA LEU A 140 -7.75 -7.67 -11.19
C LEU A 140 -7.40 -8.50 -9.96
N VAL A 141 -6.57 -9.50 -10.16
CA VAL A 141 -5.97 -10.28 -9.08
C VAL A 141 -4.67 -9.63 -8.65
N ARG A 142 -4.63 -9.16 -7.40
CA ARG A 142 -3.48 -8.50 -6.78
C ARG A 142 -2.98 -9.29 -5.58
N HIS A 143 -1.67 -9.39 -5.47
CA HIS A 143 -1.01 -9.90 -4.27
C HIS A 143 0.07 -8.92 -3.83
N LEU A 144 0.15 -8.71 -2.52
CA LEU A 144 1.31 -8.11 -1.84
C LEU A 144 2.09 -9.23 -1.17
N LEU A 145 3.30 -9.46 -1.64
CA LEU A 145 4.20 -10.49 -1.13
C LEU A 145 5.17 -9.85 -0.16
N PHE A 146 5.03 -10.12 1.11
CA PHE A 146 5.96 -9.68 2.13
C PHE A 146 7.04 -10.73 2.33
N LEU A 147 8.29 -10.35 2.06
CA LEU A 147 9.44 -11.24 2.11
C LEU A 147 10.15 -11.13 3.45
N ARG A 148 10.13 -12.23 4.21
CA ARG A 148 10.88 -12.37 5.45
C ARG A 148 12.15 -13.18 5.18
N ARG A 149 13.28 -12.54 5.38
CA ARG A 149 14.61 -13.09 5.08
C ARG A 149 14.99 -14.18 6.09
N ARG A 150 15.63 -15.21 5.64
CA ARG A 150 16.28 -16.20 6.51
C ARG A 150 17.38 -15.54 7.33
N ALA A 151 17.54 -15.95 8.58
CA ALA A 151 18.51 -15.37 9.50
C ALA A 151 19.98 -15.54 9.04
N ASP A 152 20.26 -16.61 8.33
CA ASP A 152 21.58 -16.95 7.80
C ASP A 152 21.94 -16.26 6.45
N VAL A 153 20.99 -15.54 5.85
CA VAL A 153 21.19 -14.80 4.58
C VAL A 153 21.45 -13.32 4.86
N PRO A 154 22.52 -12.72 4.34
CA PRO A 154 22.74 -11.27 4.44
C PRO A 154 21.63 -10.44 3.77
N ALA A 155 21.24 -9.30 4.35
CA ALA A 155 20.20 -8.44 3.79
C ALA A 155 20.49 -7.99 2.35
N GLY A 156 21.76 -7.71 2.03
CA GLY A 156 22.18 -7.34 0.68
C GLY A 156 22.04 -8.47 -0.34
N GLU A 157 22.06 -9.73 0.09
CA GLU A 157 21.86 -10.87 -0.82
C GLU A 157 20.38 -11.00 -1.20
N LEU A 158 19.47 -10.89 -0.25
CA LEU A 158 18.04 -10.85 -0.56
C LEU A 158 17.70 -9.67 -1.48
N ARG A 159 18.22 -8.46 -1.19
CA ARG A 159 18.00 -7.28 -2.05
C ARG A 159 18.50 -7.55 -3.48
N ARG A 160 19.71 -8.07 -3.65
CA ARG A 160 20.24 -8.44 -4.96
C ARG A 160 19.39 -9.50 -5.67
N PHE A 161 18.99 -10.54 -4.96
CA PHE A 161 18.12 -11.56 -5.53
C PHE A 161 16.78 -10.95 -6.05
N VAL A 162 16.17 -10.06 -5.27
CA VAL A 162 14.94 -9.37 -5.70
C VAL A 162 15.19 -8.55 -6.95
N THR A 163 16.23 -7.70 -6.96
CA THR A 163 16.47 -6.74 -8.05
C THR A 163 17.08 -7.34 -9.31
N GLU A 164 17.99 -8.32 -9.18
CA GLU A 164 18.76 -8.84 -10.29
C GLU A 164 18.20 -10.17 -10.85
N THR A 165 17.36 -10.87 -10.08
CA THR A 165 16.83 -12.18 -10.49
C THR A 165 15.32 -12.19 -10.55
N LEU A 166 14.63 -11.87 -9.45
CA LEU A 166 13.18 -11.97 -9.36
C LEU A 166 12.47 -10.96 -10.27
N GLU A 167 12.84 -9.69 -10.17
CA GLU A 167 12.19 -8.63 -10.96
C GLU A 167 12.33 -8.80 -12.48
N PRO A 168 13.53 -9.07 -13.02
CA PRO A 168 13.67 -9.28 -14.45
C PRO A 168 12.87 -10.49 -14.94
N ALA A 169 12.84 -11.59 -14.14
CA ALA A 169 12.09 -12.79 -14.49
C ALA A 169 10.58 -12.54 -14.50
N TRP A 170 10.05 -11.95 -13.42
CA TRP A 170 8.60 -11.73 -13.29
C TRP A 170 8.11 -10.58 -14.18
N GLY A 171 8.89 -9.51 -14.30
CA GLY A 171 8.57 -8.39 -15.19
C GLY A 171 8.58 -8.75 -16.67
N GLY A 172 9.35 -9.77 -17.05
CA GLY A 172 9.34 -10.34 -18.41
C GLY A 172 8.14 -11.25 -18.72
N SER A 173 7.34 -11.62 -17.72
CA SER A 173 6.16 -12.45 -17.91
C SER A 173 5.03 -11.68 -18.60
N ALA A 174 4.40 -12.33 -19.59
CA ALA A 174 3.23 -11.77 -20.29
C ALA A 174 2.01 -11.61 -19.35
N GLU A 175 1.89 -12.51 -18.35
CA GLU A 175 0.77 -12.55 -17.41
C GLU A 175 0.82 -11.39 -16.38
N VAL A 176 1.99 -10.82 -16.11
CA VAL A 176 2.17 -9.74 -15.13
C VAL A 176 1.80 -8.42 -15.76
N LEU A 177 0.75 -7.78 -15.24
CA LEU A 177 0.27 -6.47 -15.64
C LEU A 177 0.93 -5.35 -14.85
N LYS A 178 1.20 -5.57 -13.56
CA LYS A 178 1.97 -4.64 -12.73
C LYS A 178 2.92 -5.42 -11.81
N LEU A 179 4.12 -4.91 -11.71
CA LEU A 179 5.15 -5.37 -10.79
C LEU A 179 5.76 -4.15 -10.10
N ARG A 180 5.59 -4.07 -8.79
CA ARG A 180 6.17 -3.01 -7.97
C ARG A 180 6.89 -3.60 -6.78
N ARG A 181 8.07 -3.12 -6.48
CA ARG A 181 8.83 -3.53 -5.30
C ARG A 181 8.98 -2.42 -4.28
N HIS A 182 9.21 -2.86 -3.04
CA HIS A 182 9.69 -2.05 -1.92
C HIS A 182 10.78 -2.84 -1.21
N LEU A 183 12.00 -2.30 -1.15
CA LEU A 183 13.07 -2.81 -0.32
C LEU A 183 13.09 -1.99 0.97
N PHE A 184 12.84 -2.63 2.09
CA PHE A 184 12.64 -1.93 3.36
C PHE A 184 13.96 -1.62 4.04
N GLU A 185 14.05 -0.43 4.63
CA GLU A 185 15.08 -0.13 5.59
C GLU A 185 14.80 -0.88 6.91
N PRO A 186 15.85 -1.19 7.70
CA PRO A 186 15.66 -1.81 9.02
C PRO A 186 14.73 -0.97 9.89
N LEU A 187 13.79 -1.63 10.60
CA LEU A 187 12.96 -0.93 11.58
C LEU A 187 13.81 -0.54 12.79
N GLU A 188 13.77 0.73 13.13
CA GLU A 188 14.32 1.19 14.39
C GLU A 188 13.33 0.91 15.53
N ALA A 189 13.87 0.52 16.68
CA ALA A 189 13.03 0.30 17.86
C ALA A 189 12.42 1.62 18.32
N THR A 190 11.10 1.67 18.34
CA THR A 190 10.31 2.79 18.84
C THR A 190 9.58 2.37 20.11
N LEU A 191 9.21 3.33 20.95
CA LEU A 191 8.34 3.06 22.07
C LEU A 191 6.93 2.77 21.56
N ASP A 192 6.33 1.68 22.04
CA ASP A 192 4.93 1.37 21.74
C ASP A 192 4.03 2.49 22.26
N HIS A 193 2.99 2.79 21.49
CA HIS A 193 1.92 3.63 21.98
C HIS A 193 0.97 2.77 22.84
N PRO A 194 0.42 3.29 23.95
CA PRO A 194 -0.48 2.51 24.79
C PRO A 194 -1.58 1.80 23.98
N GLY A 195 -1.53 0.46 23.96
CA GLY A 195 -2.48 -0.40 23.25
C GLY A 195 -2.22 -0.61 21.74
N VAL A 196 -1.15 -0.03 21.17
CA VAL A 196 -0.77 -0.23 19.77
C VAL A 196 0.70 -0.63 19.66
N VAL A 197 0.96 -1.78 19.06
CA VAL A 197 2.33 -2.24 18.76
C VAL A 197 2.86 -1.49 17.55
N LEU A 198 4.04 -0.86 17.69
CA LEU A 198 4.68 -0.07 16.63
C LEU A 198 6.00 -0.68 16.14
N TYR A 199 6.45 -1.76 16.74
CA TYR A 199 7.72 -2.38 16.43
C TYR A 199 7.60 -3.91 16.45
N LYS A 200 8.32 -4.57 15.54
CA LYS A 200 8.52 -6.02 15.52
C LYS A 200 9.99 -6.33 15.77
N PRO A 201 10.29 -7.39 16.53
CA PRO A 201 11.67 -7.84 16.66
C PRO A 201 12.25 -8.25 15.29
N PRO A 202 13.58 -8.18 15.10
CA PRO A 202 14.23 -8.33 13.78
C PRO A 202 13.84 -9.61 13.02
N GLU A 203 13.62 -10.71 13.75
CA GLU A 203 13.24 -12.01 13.19
C GLU A 203 11.81 -12.03 12.61
N LEU A 204 10.95 -11.08 13.00
CA LEU A 204 9.59 -10.95 12.50
C LEU A 204 9.44 -9.82 11.46
N GLN A 205 10.51 -9.06 11.22
CA GLN A 205 10.48 -7.95 10.25
C GLN A 205 10.55 -8.48 8.82
N TYR A 206 9.83 -7.79 7.93
CA TYR A 206 9.98 -7.96 6.49
C TYR A 206 11.12 -7.08 5.96
N GLN A 207 11.83 -7.57 4.95
CA GLN A 207 12.93 -6.85 4.31
C GLN A 207 12.55 -6.32 2.92
N ALA A 208 11.45 -6.83 2.37
CA ALA A 208 10.92 -6.37 1.11
C ALA A 208 9.41 -6.66 1.01
N ALA A 209 8.74 -5.93 0.14
CA ALA A 209 7.43 -6.30 -0.38
C ALA A 209 7.44 -6.20 -1.91
N VAL A 210 6.64 -7.06 -2.57
CA VAL A 210 6.45 -7.07 -4.01
C VAL A 210 4.97 -7.12 -4.32
N GLU A 211 4.45 -6.08 -5.01
CA GLU A 211 3.10 -6.11 -5.58
C GLU A 211 3.15 -6.81 -6.94
N VAL A 212 2.30 -7.80 -7.11
CA VAL A 212 2.08 -8.50 -8.37
C VAL A 212 0.62 -8.40 -8.75
N VAL A 213 0.34 -7.90 -9.95
CA VAL A 213 -1.02 -7.80 -10.50
C VAL A 213 -1.11 -8.59 -11.79
N VAL A 214 -2.13 -9.43 -11.89
CA VAL A 214 -2.47 -10.21 -13.07
C VAL A 214 -3.95 -10.01 -13.42
N ALA A 215 -4.36 -10.39 -14.63
CA ALA A 215 -5.72 -10.15 -15.11
C ALA A 215 -6.79 -10.87 -14.28
N ASP A 216 -6.54 -12.15 -13.96
CA ASP A 216 -7.49 -13.04 -13.30
C ASP A 216 -6.77 -14.23 -12.63
N GLU A 217 -7.53 -15.11 -12.01
CA GLU A 217 -7.00 -16.32 -11.35
C GLU A 217 -6.37 -17.32 -12.34
N ASP A 218 -6.84 -17.37 -13.59
CA ASP A 218 -6.24 -18.22 -14.61
C ASP A 218 -4.89 -17.66 -15.06
N ALA A 219 -4.76 -16.35 -15.16
CA ALA A 219 -3.48 -15.67 -15.42
C ALA A 219 -2.50 -15.92 -14.27
N LEU A 220 -2.96 -15.89 -13.01
CA LEU A 220 -2.13 -16.25 -11.85
C LEU A 220 -1.64 -17.71 -11.95
N ALA A 221 -2.52 -18.64 -12.32
CA ALA A 221 -2.15 -20.04 -12.48
C ALA A 221 -1.14 -20.24 -13.63
N ARG A 222 -1.30 -19.53 -14.77
CA ARG A 222 -0.33 -19.56 -15.88
C ARG A 222 1.01 -18.94 -15.47
N PHE A 223 0.99 -17.82 -14.75
CA PHE A 223 2.21 -17.21 -14.19
C PHE A 223 2.95 -18.20 -13.28
N ALA A 224 2.24 -18.84 -12.36
CA ALA A 224 2.79 -19.82 -11.41
C ALA A 224 3.44 -21.03 -12.11
N ALA A 225 2.89 -21.45 -13.25
CA ALA A 225 3.44 -22.54 -14.06
C ALA A 225 4.55 -22.10 -15.03
N SER A 226 4.78 -20.79 -15.18
CA SER A 226 5.72 -20.24 -16.14
C SER A 226 7.19 -20.41 -15.69
N PRO A 227 8.15 -20.42 -16.65
CA PRO A 227 9.58 -20.37 -16.31
C PRO A 227 9.96 -19.12 -15.50
N ALA A 228 9.23 -18.01 -15.63
CA ALA A 228 9.45 -16.78 -14.87
C ALA A 228 9.29 -17.03 -13.36
N PHE A 229 8.24 -17.74 -12.95
CA PHE A 229 8.02 -18.07 -11.55
C PHE A 229 8.87 -19.28 -11.11
N THR A 230 8.79 -20.41 -11.84
CA THR A 230 9.47 -21.65 -11.43
C THR A 230 10.98 -21.50 -11.40
N GLY A 231 11.57 -20.70 -12.29
CA GLY A 231 13.01 -20.39 -12.28
C GLY A 231 13.48 -19.54 -11.10
N THR A 232 12.58 -18.88 -10.36
CA THR A 232 12.91 -18.07 -9.17
C THR A 232 12.50 -18.76 -7.87
N ALA A 233 11.76 -19.86 -7.92
CA ALA A 233 11.21 -20.54 -6.74
C ALA A 233 12.31 -21.03 -5.76
N ASP A 234 13.35 -21.67 -6.28
CA ASP A 234 14.49 -22.12 -5.46
C ASP A 234 15.25 -20.94 -4.83
N GLY A 235 15.37 -19.84 -5.58
CA GLY A 235 15.98 -18.61 -5.07
C GLY A 235 15.14 -18.00 -3.93
N LEU A 236 13.82 -17.93 -4.07
CA LEU A 236 12.94 -17.51 -2.98
C LEU A 236 13.10 -18.40 -1.75
N ALA A 237 13.13 -19.72 -1.92
CA ALA A 237 13.31 -20.67 -0.81
C ALA A 237 14.70 -20.57 -0.15
N ALA A 238 15.74 -20.25 -0.93
CA ALA A 238 17.08 -20.06 -0.41
C ALA A 238 17.25 -18.77 0.41
N HIS A 239 16.52 -17.70 0.04
CA HIS A 239 16.68 -16.39 0.66
C HIS A 239 15.62 -16.07 1.72
N CYS A 240 14.43 -16.67 1.63
CA CYS A 240 13.29 -16.34 2.47
C CYS A 240 12.89 -17.50 3.38
N GLU A 241 12.63 -17.21 4.65
CA GLU A 241 11.91 -18.12 5.55
C GLU A 241 10.40 -17.96 5.44
N GLY A 242 9.93 -16.78 4.98
CA GLY A 242 8.54 -16.47 4.71
C GLY A 242 8.35 -15.66 3.44
N VAL A 243 7.41 -16.08 2.60
CA VAL A 243 6.85 -15.34 1.49
C VAL A 243 5.36 -15.22 1.76
N HIS A 244 5.00 -14.20 2.52
CA HIS A 244 3.64 -14.01 3.01
C HIS A 244 2.82 -13.29 1.94
N ALA A 245 2.07 -14.07 1.17
CA ALA A 245 1.29 -13.58 0.05
C ALA A 245 -0.09 -13.11 0.54
N ALA A 246 -0.22 -11.83 0.82
CA ALA A 246 -1.51 -11.23 1.10
C ALA A 246 -2.27 -10.99 -0.22
N ARG A 247 -3.48 -11.55 -0.34
CA ARG A 247 -4.40 -11.17 -1.42
C ARG A 247 -4.92 -9.76 -1.14
N VAL A 248 -4.93 -8.92 -2.15
CA VAL A 248 -5.56 -7.61 -2.08
C VAL A 248 -7.00 -7.73 -2.57
N ASP A 249 -7.94 -7.67 -1.63
CA ASP A 249 -9.38 -7.75 -1.94
C ASP A 249 -9.91 -6.42 -2.51
N ARG A 250 -9.30 -5.30 -2.12
CA ARG A 250 -9.57 -3.96 -2.66
C ARG A 250 -8.31 -3.10 -2.60
N CYS A 251 -8.02 -2.38 -3.69
CA CYS A 251 -7.00 -1.33 -3.73
C CYS A 251 -7.69 0.02 -3.96
N ILE A 252 -7.56 0.96 -3.03
CA ILE A 252 -8.30 2.23 -3.04
C ILE A 252 -7.32 3.38 -2.94
N THR A 253 -7.35 4.27 -3.93
CA THR A 253 -6.57 5.51 -3.90
C THR A 253 -7.35 6.60 -3.17
N THR A 254 -6.76 7.17 -2.12
CA THR A 254 -7.36 8.26 -1.35
C THR A 254 -6.73 9.61 -1.63
N LYS A 255 -5.49 9.61 -2.13
CA LYS A 255 -4.79 10.78 -2.67
C LYS A 255 -3.94 10.34 -3.85
N ASP A 256 -3.96 11.08 -4.94
CA ASP A 256 -3.15 10.81 -6.13
C ASP A 256 -2.46 12.08 -6.60
N ARG A 257 -1.13 12.04 -6.65
CA ARG A 257 -0.29 13.16 -7.13
C ARG A 257 -0.69 14.52 -6.53
N GLY A 258 -0.96 14.53 -5.23
CA GLY A 258 -1.39 15.71 -4.46
C GLY A 258 -2.91 15.95 -4.44
N ALA A 259 -3.68 15.39 -5.36
CA ALA A 259 -5.13 15.54 -5.40
C ALA A 259 -5.83 14.52 -4.49
N ILE A 260 -6.73 14.99 -3.61
CA ILE A 260 -7.53 14.10 -2.76
C ILE A 260 -8.70 13.53 -3.59
N THR A 261 -8.82 12.21 -3.63
CA THR A 261 -9.87 11.52 -4.37
C THR A 261 -11.22 11.61 -3.64
N LEU A 262 -12.30 11.22 -4.32
CA LEU A 262 -13.64 11.16 -3.70
C LEU A 262 -13.64 10.28 -2.44
N ALA A 263 -12.96 9.12 -2.48
CA ALA A 263 -12.82 8.24 -1.31
C ALA A 263 -12.04 8.92 -0.17
N GLY A 264 -10.99 9.68 -0.50
CA GLY A 264 -10.23 10.46 0.48
C GLY A 264 -11.02 11.61 1.11
N VAL A 265 -11.97 12.21 0.37
CA VAL A 265 -12.84 13.29 0.89
C VAL A 265 -13.99 12.74 1.73
N ARG A 266 -14.66 11.69 1.27
CA ARG A 266 -15.98 11.26 1.76
C ARG A 266 -15.99 9.90 2.48
N GLY A 267 -14.88 9.17 2.45
CA GLY A 267 -14.84 7.76 2.82
C GLY A 267 -15.33 6.86 1.68
N VAL A 268 -14.97 5.59 1.75
CA VAL A 268 -15.15 4.63 0.65
C VAL A 268 -16.62 4.32 0.41
N ALA A 269 -17.40 4.07 1.46
CA ALA A 269 -18.82 3.72 1.31
C ALA A 269 -19.64 4.85 0.66
N VAL A 270 -19.33 6.11 0.99
CA VAL A 270 -20.00 7.27 0.38
C VAL A 270 -19.54 7.46 -1.06
N ALA A 271 -18.26 7.27 -1.35
CA ALA A 271 -17.73 7.30 -2.71
C ALA A 271 -18.37 6.23 -3.60
N ASP A 272 -18.53 5.00 -3.08
CA ASP A 272 -19.20 3.89 -3.77
C ASP A 272 -20.69 4.20 -4.02
N LEU A 273 -21.36 4.81 -3.05
CA LEU A 273 -22.76 5.23 -3.21
C LEU A 273 -22.92 6.29 -4.30
N ILE A 274 -22.07 7.32 -4.28
CA ILE A 274 -22.07 8.39 -5.29
C ILE A 274 -21.84 7.81 -6.69
N ARG A 275 -20.87 6.88 -6.82
CA ARG A 275 -20.58 6.22 -8.10
C ARG A 275 -21.78 5.37 -8.57
N ARG A 276 -22.34 4.54 -7.70
CA ARG A 276 -23.46 3.65 -8.03
C ARG A 276 -24.72 4.40 -8.43
N LEU A 277 -24.96 5.59 -7.87
CA LEU A 277 -26.10 6.44 -8.20
C LEU A 277 -25.82 7.41 -9.34
N GLU A 278 -24.64 7.39 -9.92
CA GLU A 278 -24.19 8.33 -10.96
C GLU A 278 -24.41 9.80 -10.53
N ALA A 279 -24.21 10.09 -9.23
CA ALA A 279 -24.45 11.40 -8.66
C ALA A 279 -23.26 12.35 -8.93
N ASP A 280 -23.03 12.68 -10.22
CA ASP A 280 -21.84 13.39 -10.69
C ASP A 280 -21.67 14.78 -10.05
N SER A 281 -22.77 15.45 -9.71
CA SER A 281 -22.72 16.72 -8.97
C SER A 281 -21.94 16.66 -7.65
N GLN A 282 -21.85 15.46 -7.04
CA GLN A 282 -21.05 15.26 -5.82
C GLN A 282 -19.52 15.22 -6.08
N ARG A 283 -19.12 15.17 -7.35
CA ARG A 283 -17.71 15.21 -7.79
C ARG A 283 -17.27 16.61 -8.21
N ASP A 284 -18.21 17.56 -8.32
CA ASP A 284 -17.91 18.93 -8.68
C ASP A 284 -16.93 19.56 -7.70
N GLU A 285 -16.01 20.37 -8.22
CA GLU A 285 -14.99 21.07 -7.41
C GLU A 285 -15.64 21.94 -6.33
N ALA A 286 -16.75 22.62 -6.65
CA ALA A 286 -17.48 23.46 -5.72
C ALA A 286 -18.05 22.65 -4.52
N VAL A 287 -18.50 21.42 -4.76
CA VAL A 287 -18.96 20.53 -3.69
C VAL A 287 -17.78 19.98 -2.88
N SER A 288 -16.72 19.57 -3.56
CA SER A 288 -15.50 19.07 -2.92
C SER A 288 -14.85 20.12 -2.02
N ALA A 289 -14.84 21.39 -2.43
CA ALA A 289 -14.31 22.53 -1.66
C ALA A 289 -15.03 22.73 -0.32
N LEU A 290 -16.30 22.35 -0.19
CA LEU A 290 -17.03 22.42 1.10
C LEU A 290 -16.45 21.47 2.16
N PHE A 291 -15.75 20.42 1.74
CA PHE A 291 -15.11 19.43 2.63
C PHE A 291 -13.59 19.65 2.78
N LEU A 292 -13.03 20.53 1.98
CA LEU A 292 -11.59 20.84 1.95
C LEU A 292 -11.39 22.36 2.06
N PRO A 293 -11.39 22.92 3.27
CA PRO A 293 -11.33 24.39 3.49
C PRO A 293 -10.16 25.09 2.81
N GLU A 294 -9.06 24.38 2.56
CA GLU A 294 -7.87 24.92 1.87
C GLU A 294 -8.16 25.26 0.40
N LEU A 295 -9.06 24.52 -0.25
CA LEU A 295 -9.49 24.83 -1.62
C LEU A 295 -10.48 26.00 -1.67
N ALA A 296 -11.27 26.20 -0.62
CA ALA A 296 -12.21 27.33 -0.51
C ALA A 296 -11.48 28.69 -0.43
N GLY A 297 -10.27 28.73 0.14
CA GLY A 297 -9.43 29.94 0.19
C GLY A 297 -8.90 30.38 -1.17
N SER A 298 -8.61 29.43 -2.07
CA SER A 298 -8.09 29.74 -3.42
C SER A 298 -9.18 30.22 -4.38
N ALA A 299 -10.41 29.69 -4.27
CA ALA A 299 -11.54 30.10 -5.09
C ALA A 299 -12.06 31.52 -4.72
N ALA A 300 -12.00 31.88 -3.44
CA ALA A 300 -12.41 33.21 -2.98
C ALA A 300 -11.44 34.33 -3.43
N SER A 301 -10.18 34.03 -3.72
CA SER A 301 -9.20 35.01 -4.22
C SER A 301 -9.28 35.24 -5.75
N ALA A 302 -9.94 34.34 -6.49
CA ALA A 302 -10.08 34.46 -7.96
C ALA A 302 -11.33 35.22 -8.41
N GLY A 303 -12.26 35.53 -7.51
CA GLY A 303 -13.56 36.14 -7.81
C GLY A 303 -13.75 37.56 -7.28
N GLY A 304 -12.71 38.39 -7.29
CA GLY A 304 -12.86 39.84 -6.99
C GLY A 304 -13.66 40.52 -8.10
N PRO A 305 -14.78 41.25 -7.79
CA PRO A 305 -15.52 41.93 -8.84
C PRO A 305 -14.68 43.09 -9.37
N THR A 306 -14.41 43.06 -10.67
CA THR A 306 -14.00 44.26 -11.43
C THR A 306 -15.16 45.23 -11.39
N ARG A 307 -14.97 46.34 -10.71
CA ARG A 307 -15.79 47.53 -10.87
C ARG A 307 -15.29 48.38 -12.02
#